data_b2886ead45bc15bc1a3cb8c456ef04cb
#
_entry.id   b2886ead45bc15bc1a3cb8c456ef04cb
#
_cell.length_a   1.000
_cell.length_b   1.000
_cell.length_c   1.000
_cell.angle_alpha   90.00
_cell.angle_beta   90.00
_cell.angle_gamma   90.00
#
_symmetry.space_group_name_H-M   'P 1'
#
loop_
_entity.id
_entity.type
_entity.pdbx_description
1 polymer ?
#
loop_
_entity_poly.entity_id
_entity_poly.type
_entity_poly.pdbx_seq_one_letter_code
_entity_poly.pdbx_strand_id
1 'polypeptide(L)'
;MKIRSQVGMVLNLDKCIGCHTCSVTCKNVWSSREGMEYAWFNNVETKPGIGYPKNWEDQDQWQGGWIRGISGKLTPRLGNRVSVLSKIFANPVLPAIDDYYEPFTYDYQHLHNAPEGKYLPTARPRSLISGERMDKISWGPNWEELLGGEFEKRARDRNFEAMQKEMYGQFENTFMMYLPRLCEHCLNPSCVATCPSGAIYKREEDGIVLIDQDKCRGWRMCISGCPYKKIYFNWKSGKSEKCIFCYPRIESGQPTVCSETCVGRIRYLGVLLYDADRIEEAASTEHETDLYERQCEVFLNPNDPAVIEEALKQGIPHNVIEAAQKSPVYKLAMDWKLALPLHPEYRTLPMVWYVPPLSPIQSVADAGGLPSNGNILPAVESLRIPVQYLANLLSAGDTGPVLRALKRMMAMRHYKRSQTVEGVTDTRAIEEVGLSVEQVEEMYRYLAIANYEDRFVDRKSTRLN
;
A
#
# COMPACT_ATOMS: atom_id res chain seq x y z
N MET A 1 -11.57 25.48 -8.99
CA MET A 1 -11.23 24.06 -9.24
C MET A 1 -9.92 24.01 -10.04
N LYS A 2 -8.90 23.40 -9.47
CA LYS A 2 -7.57 23.25 -10.12
C LYS A 2 -7.35 21.78 -10.46
N ILE A 3 -7.66 21.39 -11.69
CA ILE A 3 -7.58 20.00 -12.13
C ILE A 3 -6.12 19.58 -12.35
N ARG A 4 -5.75 18.43 -11.82
CA ARG A 4 -4.46 17.76 -11.98
C ARG A 4 -4.66 16.27 -12.23
N SER A 5 -3.65 15.63 -12.80
CA SER A 5 -3.64 14.18 -12.98
C SER A 5 -2.66 13.51 -12.02
N GLN A 6 -3.00 12.30 -11.59
CA GLN A 6 -2.15 11.48 -10.73
C GLN A 6 -2.20 10.02 -11.17
N VAL A 7 -1.03 9.39 -11.27
CA VAL A 7 -0.95 7.94 -11.40
C VAL A 7 -1.18 7.31 -10.02
N GLY A 8 -2.08 6.34 -9.98
CA GLY A 8 -2.40 5.57 -8.78
C GLY A 8 -2.24 4.07 -8.99
N MET A 9 -2.31 3.32 -7.91
CA MET A 9 -2.26 1.87 -7.91
C MET A 9 -3.34 1.28 -7.01
N VAL A 10 -3.96 0.18 -7.44
CA VAL A 10 -4.77 -0.66 -6.55
C VAL A 10 -4.08 -2.00 -6.36
N LEU A 11 -4.14 -2.52 -5.14
CA LEU A 11 -3.62 -3.82 -4.73
C LEU A 11 -4.78 -4.68 -4.21
N ASN A 12 -5.07 -5.77 -4.90
CA ASN A 12 -6.09 -6.71 -4.48
C ASN A 12 -5.49 -7.70 -3.46
N LEU A 13 -5.72 -7.46 -2.17
CA LEU A 13 -5.17 -8.29 -1.10
C LEU A 13 -5.79 -9.69 -1.06
N ASP A 14 -7.01 -9.83 -1.57
CA ASP A 14 -7.73 -11.12 -1.60
C ASP A 14 -7.00 -12.20 -2.43
N LYS A 15 -6.19 -11.79 -3.39
CA LYS A 15 -5.40 -12.69 -4.25
C LYS A 15 -3.91 -12.71 -3.93
N CYS A 16 -3.45 -11.95 -2.94
CA CYS A 16 -2.04 -11.92 -2.58
C CYS A 16 -1.65 -13.19 -1.83
N ILE A 17 -0.68 -13.93 -2.36
CA ILE A 17 -0.19 -15.18 -1.79
C ILE A 17 1.16 -15.03 -1.06
N GLY A 18 1.66 -13.81 -0.89
CA GLY A 18 2.92 -13.56 -0.20
C GLY A 18 4.18 -14.11 -0.90
N CYS A 19 4.16 -14.30 -2.22
CA CYS A 19 5.27 -14.94 -2.95
C CYS A 19 6.54 -14.07 -3.09
N HIS A 20 6.52 -12.82 -2.65
CA HIS A 20 7.62 -11.84 -2.71
C HIS A 20 8.24 -11.55 -4.09
N THR A 21 7.75 -12.14 -5.19
CA THR A 21 8.28 -11.89 -6.54
C THR A 21 8.35 -10.39 -6.85
N CYS A 22 7.31 -9.63 -6.51
CA CYS A 22 7.28 -8.18 -6.69
C CYS A 22 8.34 -7.44 -5.86
N SER A 23 8.71 -7.96 -4.67
CA SER A 23 9.74 -7.39 -3.81
C SER A 23 11.13 -7.65 -4.36
N VAL A 24 11.41 -8.90 -4.71
CA VAL A 24 12.73 -9.32 -5.25
C VAL A 24 13.03 -8.62 -6.57
N THR A 25 12.06 -8.60 -7.50
CA THR A 25 12.26 -7.95 -8.80
C THR A 25 12.47 -6.43 -8.64
N CYS A 26 11.69 -5.77 -7.78
CA CYS A 26 11.88 -4.36 -7.47
C CYS A 26 13.26 -4.10 -6.85
N LYS A 27 13.70 -4.98 -5.93
CA LYS A 27 15.03 -4.93 -5.31
C LYS A 27 16.14 -5.00 -6.36
N ASN A 28 16.08 -5.98 -7.24
CA ASN A 28 17.10 -6.20 -8.27
C ASN A 28 17.21 -5.02 -9.25
N VAL A 29 16.09 -4.42 -9.62
CA VAL A 29 16.09 -3.30 -10.58
C VAL A 29 16.52 -1.98 -9.94
N TRP A 30 16.06 -1.68 -8.70
CA TRP A 30 16.16 -0.33 -8.15
C TRP A 30 17.06 -0.17 -6.93
N SER A 31 17.24 -1.16 -6.11
CA SER A 31 17.95 -1.01 -4.83
C SER A 31 19.00 -2.09 -4.51
N SER A 32 19.32 -2.96 -5.48
CA SER A 32 20.40 -3.95 -5.33
C SER A 32 21.75 -3.32 -5.65
N ARG A 33 22.18 -2.40 -4.79
CA ARG A 33 23.46 -1.70 -4.92
C ARG A 33 24.01 -1.31 -3.57
N GLU A 34 25.30 -1.05 -3.55
CA GLU A 34 26.04 -0.69 -2.34
C GLU A 34 25.44 0.54 -1.64
N GLY A 35 25.28 0.43 -0.33
CA GLY A 35 24.65 1.43 0.53
C GLY A 35 23.13 1.33 0.62
N MET A 36 22.50 0.44 -0.18
CA MET A 36 21.05 0.21 -0.24
C MET A 36 20.66 -1.24 0.05
N GLU A 37 21.57 -2.04 0.59
CA GLU A 37 21.36 -3.46 0.81
C GLU A 37 20.15 -3.73 1.70
N TYR A 38 19.95 -2.93 2.74
CA TYR A 38 18.83 -3.03 3.67
C TYR A 38 17.51 -2.49 3.10
N ALA A 39 17.54 -1.71 2.00
CA ALA A 39 16.38 -0.99 1.50
C ALA A 39 15.49 -1.85 0.58
N TRP A 40 14.19 -1.85 0.86
CA TRP A 40 13.18 -2.52 0.05
C TRP A 40 12.09 -1.53 -0.36
N PHE A 41 12.16 -1.01 -1.56
CA PHE A 41 11.17 -0.04 -2.06
C PHE A 41 9.77 -0.64 -2.11
N ASN A 42 9.67 -1.90 -2.46
CA ASN A 42 8.47 -2.70 -2.33
C ASN A 42 8.77 -3.91 -1.45
N ASN A 43 7.93 -4.17 -0.45
CA ASN A 43 7.99 -5.35 0.39
C ASN A 43 6.58 -5.89 0.61
N VAL A 44 6.47 -7.15 0.99
CA VAL A 44 5.21 -7.78 1.38
C VAL A 44 5.31 -8.14 2.85
N GLU A 45 4.41 -7.63 3.64
CA GLU A 45 4.32 -7.90 5.08
C GLU A 45 3.22 -8.93 5.35
N THR A 46 3.47 -9.80 6.30
CA THR A 46 2.41 -10.62 6.90
C THR A 46 1.67 -9.78 7.93
N LYS A 47 0.36 -9.77 7.87
CA LYS A 47 -0.52 -9.11 8.82
C LYS A 47 -1.46 -10.15 9.48
N PRO A 48 -1.60 -10.08 10.81
CA PRO A 48 -0.94 -9.19 11.78
C PRO A 48 0.56 -9.37 11.88
N GLY A 49 1.30 -8.27 12.13
CA GLY A 49 2.75 -8.28 12.24
C GLY A 49 3.32 -6.87 12.47
N ILE A 50 4.59 -6.81 12.86
CA ILE A 50 5.26 -5.55 13.22
C ILE A 50 5.75 -4.73 12.03
N GLY A 51 5.77 -5.32 10.82
CA GLY A 51 6.14 -4.62 9.59
C GLY A 51 7.64 -4.34 9.40
N TYR A 52 7.95 -3.54 8.35
CA TYR A 52 9.30 -3.17 7.95
C TYR A 52 9.37 -1.68 7.55
N PRO A 53 10.08 -0.83 8.29
CA PRO A 53 10.80 -1.13 9.55
C PRO A 53 9.84 -1.56 10.66
N LYS A 54 10.40 -2.18 11.71
CA LYS A 54 9.62 -2.70 12.84
C LYS A 54 8.75 -1.61 13.45
N ASN A 55 7.48 -1.96 13.72
CA ASN A 55 6.48 -1.07 14.32
C ASN A 55 6.27 0.26 13.58
N TRP A 56 6.40 0.26 12.24
CA TRP A 56 6.28 1.48 11.44
C TRP A 56 4.93 2.20 11.60
N GLU A 57 3.88 1.48 12.01
CA GLU A 57 2.54 2.03 12.24
C GLU A 57 2.45 2.84 13.54
N ASP A 58 3.41 2.69 14.45
CA ASP A 58 3.46 3.45 15.70
C ASP A 58 3.97 4.88 15.45
N GLN A 59 3.04 5.80 15.22
CA GLN A 59 3.39 7.20 14.97
C GLN A 59 3.66 8.00 16.24
N ASP A 60 3.44 7.46 17.41
CA ASP A 60 3.89 8.08 18.67
C ASP A 60 5.40 7.94 18.79
N GLN A 61 5.93 6.80 18.37
CA GLN A 61 7.37 6.57 18.22
C GLN A 61 7.96 7.32 17.00
N TRP A 62 7.33 7.19 15.82
CA TRP A 62 7.96 7.58 14.55
C TRP A 62 7.61 8.99 14.05
N GLN A 63 6.59 9.62 14.59
CA GLN A 63 6.18 11.00 14.31
C GLN A 63 6.04 11.36 12.82
N GLY A 64 5.54 10.43 11.98
CA GLY A 64 5.27 10.68 10.58
C GLY A 64 3.85 11.20 10.33
N GLY A 65 3.60 11.72 9.11
CA GLY A 65 2.28 12.21 8.72
C GLY A 65 1.98 13.60 9.24
N TRP A 66 0.67 13.92 9.29
CA TRP A 66 0.15 15.22 9.69
C TRP A 66 -0.70 15.09 10.95
N ILE A 67 -0.76 16.17 11.71
CA ILE A 67 -1.73 16.37 12.80
C ILE A 67 -2.56 17.60 12.51
N ARG A 68 -3.84 17.55 12.88
CA ARG A 68 -4.76 18.68 12.86
C ARG A 68 -4.73 19.39 14.21
N GLY A 69 -4.32 20.64 14.21
CA GLY A 69 -4.39 21.49 15.41
C GLY A 69 -5.84 21.92 15.73
N ILE A 70 -6.04 22.48 16.91
CA ILE A 70 -7.35 23.00 17.38
C ILE A 70 -7.94 24.01 16.38
N SER A 71 -7.11 24.80 15.74
CA SER A 71 -7.53 25.76 14.70
C SER A 71 -7.90 25.14 13.35
N GLY A 72 -7.91 23.84 13.22
CA GLY A 72 -8.11 23.11 11.96
C GLY A 72 -6.89 23.07 11.04
N LYS A 73 -5.82 23.78 11.35
CA LYS A 73 -4.60 23.81 10.53
C LYS A 73 -3.80 22.53 10.65
N LEU A 74 -3.35 22.01 9.49
CA LEU A 74 -2.45 20.86 9.45
C LEU A 74 -0.99 21.28 9.72
N THR A 75 -0.34 20.51 10.55
CA THR A 75 1.11 20.61 10.79
C THR A 75 1.74 19.22 10.68
N PRO A 76 2.97 19.09 10.13
CA PRO A 76 3.66 17.80 10.19
C PRO A 76 3.80 17.35 11.64
N ARG A 77 3.57 16.06 11.92
CA ARG A 77 3.74 15.50 13.28
C ARG A 77 5.19 15.67 13.78
N LEU A 78 6.16 15.68 12.89
CA LEU A 78 7.57 15.96 13.18
C LEU A 78 7.82 17.39 13.71
N GLY A 79 6.87 18.30 13.52
CA GLY A 79 6.93 19.70 13.97
C GLY A 79 6.95 20.71 12.82
N ASN A 80 6.92 21.98 13.17
CA ASN A 80 7.02 23.08 12.20
C ASN A 80 8.44 23.22 11.62
N ARG A 81 8.63 24.14 10.67
CA ARG A 81 9.93 24.35 10.01
C ARG A 81 11.10 24.58 10.98
N VAL A 82 10.90 25.34 12.05
CA VAL A 82 11.94 25.62 13.04
C VAL A 82 12.30 24.35 13.81
N SER A 83 11.31 23.58 14.24
CA SER A 83 11.49 22.30 14.90
C SER A 83 12.20 21.27 14.01
N VAL A 84 11.86 21.23 12.71
CA VAL A 84 12.53 20.35 11.75
C VAL A 84 13.99 20.77 11.54
N LEU A 85 14.27 22.06 11.45
CA LEU A 85 15.65 22.57 11.33
C LEU A 85 16.49 22.25 12.56
N SER A 86 15.94 22.35 13.77
CA SER A 86 16.66 21.97 15.00
C SER A 86 17.00 20.48 15.08
N LYS A 87 16.17 19.63 14.47
CA LYS A 87 16.37 18.17 14.42
C LYS A 87 17.41 17.71 13.39
N ILE A 88 17.96 18.60 12.55
CA ILE A 88 18.97 18.21 11.54
C ILE A 88 20.19 17.57 12.20
N PHE A 89 20.59 18.05 13.36
CA PHE A 89 21.78 17.57 14.08
C PHE A 89 21.49 16.40 15.04
N ALA A 90 20.24 16.25 15.49
CA ALA A 90 19.80 15.17 16.37
C ALA A 90 18.35 14.79 16.08
N ASN A 91 18.14 13.70 15.37
CA ASN A 91 16.80 13.20 15.03
C ASN A 91 16.51 11.87 15.75
N PRO A 92 15.88 11.90 16.93
CA PRO A 92 15.63 10.69 17.73
C PRO A 92 14.56 9.78 17.14
N VAL A 93 13.75 10.27 16.18
CA VAL A 93 12.65 9.50 15.55
C VAL A 93 13.05 8.92 14.19
N LEU A 94 14.35 8.84 13.93
CA LEU A 94 14.86 8.22 12.71
C LEU A 94 15.04 6.71 12.95
N PRO A 95 14.52 5.84 12.08
CA PRO A 95 14.77 4.41 12.18
C PRO A 95 16.27 4.09 12.14
N ALA A 96 16.72 3.26 13.07
CA ALA A 96 18.06 2.71 13.13
C ALA A 96 18.17 1.40 12.33
N ILE A 97 19.36 0.86 12.19
CA ILE A 97 19.53 -0.40 11.44
C ILE A 97 18.82 -1.57 12.12
N ASP A 98 18.70 -1.55 13.44
CA ASP A 98 18.01 -2.58 14.23
C ASP A 98 16.50 -2.61 14.00
N ASP A 99 15.92 -1.52 13.46
CA ASP A 99 14.52 -1.44 13.05
C ASP A 99 14.29 -2.10 11.68
N TYR A 100 15.36 -2.35 10.94
CA TYR A 100 15.35 -3.06 9.68
C TYR A 100 15.95 -4.45 9.84
N TYR A 101 15.59 -5.37 8.92
CA TYR A 101 16.26 -6.66 8.83
C TYR A 101 17.61 -6.47 8.15
N GLU A 102 18.68 -6.95 8.79
CA GLU A 102 20.02 -6.81 8.29
C GLU A 102 20.25 -7.76 7.10
N PRO A 103 20.63 -7.27 5.91
CA PRO A 103 20.95 -8.11 4.77
C PRO A 103 22.24 -8.90 5.00
N PHE A 104 22.28 -10.13 4.55
CA PHE A 104 23.42 -11.00 4.75
C PHE A 104 23.77 -11.82 3.50
N THR A 105 24.99 -12.33 3.49
CA THR A 105 25.47 -13.35 2.57
C THR A 105 26.18 -14.44 3.34
N TYR A 106 26.43 -15.57 2.71
CA TYR A 106 27.26 -16.63 3.32
C TYR A 106 28.72 -16.42 2.96
N ASP A 107 29.60 -16.69 3.92
CA ASP A 107 31.05 -16.62 3.76
C ASP A 107 31.55 -17.89 3.04
N TYR A 108 31.33 -17.96 1.74
CA TYR A 108 31.75 -19.12 0.93
C TYR A 108 33.26 -19.25 0.80
N GLN A 109 34.03 -18.16 0.92
CA GLN A 109 35.48 -18.21 0.88
C GLN A 109 36.05 -19.01 2.04
N HIS A 110 35.36 -19.00 3.19
CA HIS A 110 35.76 -19.81 4.32
C HIS A 110 35.71 -21.30 4.02
N LEU A 111 34.76 -21.75 3.20
CA LEU A 111 34.69 -23.18 2.80
C LEU A 111 35.87 -23.57 1.90
N HIS A 112 36.30 -22.67 1.00
CA HIS A 112 37.39 -22.94 0.07
C HIS A 112 38.76 -22.88 0.73
N ASN A 113 38.91 -22.00 1.71
CA ASN A 113 40.21 -21.73 2.35
C ASN A 113 40.34 -22.32 3.76
N ALA A 114 39.38 -23.13 4.19
CA ALA A 114 39.44 -23.77 5.49
C ALA A 114 40.60 -24.78 5.55
N PRO A 115 41.41 -24.76 6.61
CA PRO A 115 42.47 -25.75 6.77
C PRO A 115 41.87 -27.13 6.97
N GLU A 116 42.58 -28.17 6.57
CA GLU A 116 42.22 -29.53 6.85
C GLU A 116 42.08 -29.76 8.36
N GLY A 117 41.01 -30.38 8.76
CA GLY A 117 40.69 -30.58 10.18
C GLY A 117 39.70 -31.70 10.42
N LYS A 118 39.51 -32.02 11.71
CA LYS A 118 38.61 -33.08 12.16
C LYS A 118 37.13 -32.77 11.85
N TYR A 119 36.77 -31.51 11.73
CA TYR A 119 35.40 -31.07 11.50
C TYR A 119 35.26 -30.43 10.11
N LEU A 120 34.15 -30.73 9.44
CA LEU A 120 33.86 -30.10 8.16
C LEU A 120 33.60 -28.60 8.33
N PRO A 121 34.16 -27.76 7.47
CA PRO A 121 33.88 -26.34 7.49
C PRO A 121 32.43 -26.04 7.10
N THR A 122 31.81 -25.05 7.69
CA THR A 122 30.45 -24.59 7.38
C THR A 122 30.48 -23.14 6.97
N ALA A 123 29.66 -22.81 5.94
CA ALA A 123 29.42 -21.42 5.60
C ALA A 123 28.69 -20.71 6.75
N ARG A 124 29.15 -19.54 7.14
CA ARG A 124 28.53 -18.72 8.17
C ARG A 124 27.95 -17.45 7.56
N PRO A 125 26.80 -16.97 8.07
CA PRO A 125 26.24 -15.74 7.60
C PRO A 125 27.14 -14.57 7.99
N ARG A 126 27.25 -13.61 7.06
CA ARG A 126 28.01 -12.37 7.23
C ARG A 126 27.16 -11.19 6.81
N SER A 127 27.12 -10.18 7.63
CA SER A 127 26.39 -8.94 7.33
C SER A 127 26.92 -8.29 6.06
N LEU A 128 26.01 -7.83 5.18
CA LEU A 128 26.37 -7.01 4.02
C LEU A 128 26.61 -5.53 4.41
N ILE A 129 26.27 -5.15 5.64
CA ILE A 129 26.45 -3.78 6.15
C ILE A 129 27.75 -3.65 6.91
N SER A 130 27.96 -4.45 7.95
CA SER A 130 29.15 -4.39 8.79
C SER A 130 30.32 -5.22 8.24
N GLY A 131 30.05 -6.22 7.40
CA GLY A 131 31.04 -7.21 6.98
C GLY A 131 31.42 -8.24 8.04
N GLU A 132 30.80 -8.19 9.23
CA GLU A 132 31.06 -9.11 10.33
C GLU A 132 30.19 -10.36 10.28
N ARG A 133 30.57 -11.39 11.03
CA ARG A 133 29.75 -12.60 11.18
C ARG A 133 28.51 -12.28 12.00
N MET A 134 27.38 -12.85 11.56
CA MET A 134 26.11 -12.77 12.27
C MET A 134 25.91 -13.99 13.16
N ASP A 135 25.54 -13.75 14.40
CA ASP A 135 25.18 -14.83 15.34
C ASP A 135 23.77 -15.37 15.05
N LYS A 136 22.89 -14.49 14.59
CA LYS A 136 21.50 -14.80 14.23
C LYS A 136 21.17 -14.21 12.86
N ILE A 137 20.56 -15.03 12.01
CA ILE A 137 19.99 -14.57 10.73
C ILE A 137 18.58 -14.06 10.99
N SER A 138 18.30 -12.83 10.54
CA SER A 138 16.95 -12.28 10.42
C SER A 138 16.62 -12.15 8.96
N TRP A 139 15.57 -12.82 8.50
CA TRP A 139 15.13 -12.72 7.12
C TRP A 139 14.36 -11.42 6.92
N GLY A 140 14.79 -10.61 6.01
CA GLY A 140 14.05 -9.41 5.66
C GLY A 140 13.37 -9.53 4.31
N PRO A 141 12.39 -8.68 4.02
CA PRO A 141 11.59 -7.88 4.95
C PRO A 141 10.36 -8.66 5.41
N ASN A 142 10.33 -9.08 6.65
CA ASN A 142 9.28 -9.88 7.30
C ASN A 142 9.09 -11.31 6.74
N TRP A 143 10.08 -11.89 6.11
CA TRP A 143 9.95 -13.24 5.53
C TRP A 143 9.83 -14.33 6.59
N GLU A 144 10.36 -14.11 7.77
CA GLU A 144 10.19 -15.00 8.92
C GLU A 144 8.74 -15.04 9.43
N GLU A 145 7.92 -14.07 9.06
CA GLU A 145 6.50 -13.97 9.43
C GLU A 145 5.56 -14.60 8.39
N LEU A 146 6.08 -15.15 7.30
CA LEU A 146 5.29 -15.70 6.19
C LEU A 146 4.29 -16.80 6.59
N LEU A 147 4.57 -17.53 7.65
CA LEU A 147 3.70 -18.58 8.18
C LEU A 147 2.91 -18.12 9.42
N GLY A 148 2.66 -16.82 9.55
CA GLY A 148 1.96 -16.24 10.68
C GLY A 148 2.87 -15.72 11.78
N GLY A 149 4.19 -15.88 11.66
CA GLY A 149 5.18 -15.30 12.55
C GLY A 149 5.14 -15.77 14.00
N GLU A 150 6.01 -15.19 14.81
CA GLU A 150 6.01 -15.41 16.25
C GLU A 150 4.81 -14.69 16.90
N PHE A 151 4.12 -15.37 17.79
CA PHE A 151 2.96 -14.85 18.51
C PHE A 151 3.21 -13.48 19.15
N GLU A 152 4.37 -13.28 19.79
CA GLU A 152 4.74 -12.02 20.42
C GLU A 152 4.84 -10.86 19.43
N LYS A 153 5.33 -11.11 18.21
CA LYS A 153 5.43 -10.08 17.16
C LYS A 153 4.06 -9.73 16.61
N ARG A 154 3.19 -10.72 16.45
CA ARG A 154 1.81 -10.52 15.99
C ARG A 154 1.00 -9.76 17.00
N ALA A 155 1.21 -10.06 18.30
CA ALA A 155 0.56 -9.39 19.42
C ALA A 155 0.84 -7.88 19.49
N ARG A 156 1.95 -7.43 18.94
CA ARG A 156 2.36 -6.02 18.89
C ARG A 156 1.80 -5.25 17.70
N ASP A 157 1.00 -5.89 16.86
CA ASP A 157 0.34 -5.20 15.75
C ASP A 157 -0.65 -4.17 16.30
N ARG A 158 -0.45 -2.89 15.95
CA ARG A 158 -1.24 -1.77 16.47
C ARG A 158 -2.72 -1.86 16.07
N ASN A 159 -3.03 -2.52 14.95
CA ASN A 159 -4.41 -2.66 14.49
C ASN A 159 -5.27 -3.55 15.39
N PHE A 160 -4.65 -4.21 16.38
CA PHE A 160 -5.36 -4.95 17.43
C PHE A 160 -5.77 -4.10 18.63
N GLU A 161 -5.51 -2.81 18.68
CA GLU A 161 -5.97 -1.97 19.77
C GLU A 161 -7.48 -2.17 19.98
N ALA A 162 -7.90 -2.42 21.20
CA ALA A 162 -9.24 -2.82 21.65
C ALA A 162 -9.70 -4.27 21.33
N MET A 163 -8.94 -5.06 20.59
CA MET A 163 -9.36 -6.40 20.15
C MET A 163 -8.56 -7.56 20.76
N GLN A 164 -7.43 -7.30 21.38
CA GLN A 164 -6.45 -8.31 21.79
C GLN A 164 -7.02 -9.45 22.66
N LYS A 165 -7.93 -9.14 23.57
CA LYS A 165 -8.43 -10.13 24.55
C LYS A 165 -9.33 -11.21 23.93
N GLU A 166 -10.11 -10.86 22.92
CA GLU A 166 -11.05 -11.78 22.28
C GLU A 166 -10.34 -12.71 21.27
N MET A 167 -9.30 -12.23 20.59
CA MET A 167 -8.62 -12.99 19.56
C MET A 167 -7.66 -14.04 20.12
N TYR A 168 -7.09 -13.82 21.31
CA TYR A 168 -6.17 -14.76 21.96
C TYR A 168 -6.86 -15.99 22.55
N GLY A 169 -8.14 -15.92 22.84
CA GLY A 169 -8.93 -17.05 23.32
C GLY A 169 -9.29 -18.07 22.21
N GLN A 170 -9.14 -17.72 20.96
CA GLN A 170 -9.54 -18.55 19.82
C GLN A 170 -8.35 -18.92 18.93
N PHE A 171 -7.47 -19.77 19.44
CA PHE A 171 -6.25 -20.23 18.75
C PHE A 171 -6.53 -20.84 17.35
N GLU A 172 -7.71 -21.41 17.14
CA GLU A 172 -8.14 -22.03 15.88
C GLU A 172 -8.54 -21.02 14.81
N ASN A 173 -8.83 -19.77 15.17
CA ASN A 173 -9.34 -18.73 14.28
C ASN A 173 -8.31 -17.64 13.94
N THR A 174 -7.02 -17.96 13.99
CA THR A 174 -5.98 -16.98 13.62
C THR A 174 -6.10 -16.63 12.15
N PHE A 175 -6.43 -15.38 11.85
CA PHE A 175 -6.40 -14.88 10.49
C PHE A 175 -5.00 -14.42 10.10
N MET A 176 -4.71 -14.48 8.82
CA MET A 176 -3.48 -14.00 8.23
C MET A 176 -3.77 -13.45 6.84
N MET A 177 -3.16 -12.33 6.53
CA MET A 177 -3.18 -11.75 5.19
C MET A 177 -1.81 -11.20 4.82
N TYR A 178 -1.60 -10.93 3.54
CA TYR A 178 -0.39 -10.31 3.05
C TYR A 178 -0.66 -8.87 2.63
N LEU A 179 0.20 -7.95 3.09
CA LEU A 179 0.13 -6.53 2.77
C LEU A 179 1.36 -6.10 1.96
N PRO A 180 1.28 -6.07 0.63
CA PRO A 180 2.33 -5.48 -0.19
C PRO A 180 2.38 -3.98 0.02
N ARG A 181 3.56 -3.45 0.38
CA ARG A 181 3.78 -2.04 0.68
C ARG A 181 4.84 -1.43 -0.22
N LEU A 182 4.57 -0.24 -0.69
CA LEU A 182 5.50 0.60 -1.44
C LEU A 182 5.31 2.06 -1.02
N CYS A 183 5.98 3.02 -1.67
CA CYS A 183 5.68 4.43 -1.44
C CYS A 183 4.26 4.75 -1.93
N GLU A 184 3.48 5.42 -1.10
CA GLU A 184 2.08 5.75 -1.37
C GLU A 184 1.90 6.92 -2.37
N HIS A 185 2.97 7.62 -2.73
CA HIS A 185 2.95 8.79 -3.64
C HIS A 185 1.80 9.76 -3.35
N CYS A 186 1.62 10.09 -2.08
CA CYS A 186 0.50 10.81 -1.48
C CYS A 186 0.11 12.10 -2.23
N LEU A 187 -1.18 12.49 -2.17
CA LEU A 187 -1.63 13.81 -2.62
C LEU A 187 -1.13 14.92 -1.69
N ASN A 188 -1.13 14.67 -0.37
CA ASN A 188 -0.64 15.57 0.67
C ASN A 188 0.61 15.00 1.36
N PRO A 189 1.79 14.99 0.69
CA PRO A 189 2.96 14.26 1.15
C PRO A 189 3.69 14.99 2.29
N SER A 190 3.59 14.48 3.52
CA SER A 190 4.31 15.00 4.69
C SER A 190 5.83 14.97 4.53
N CYS A 191 6.35 14.00 3.78
CA CYS A 191 7.78 13.91 3.47
C CYS A 191 8.30 15.10 2.63
N VAL A 192 7.46 15.68 1.77
CA VAL A 192 7.79 16.90 1.02
C VAL A 192 7.83 18.09 1.98
N ALA A 193 6.82 18.22 2.84
CA ALA A 193 6.73 19.32 3.80
C ALA A 193 7.86 19.32 4.84
N THR A 194 8.42 18.15 5.16
CA THR A 194 9.51 18.00 6.15
C THR A 194 10.90 18.07 5.55
N CYS A 195 11.07 18.28 4.25
CA CYS A 195 12.37 18.40 3.62
C CYS A 195 12.87 19.85 3.67
N PRO A 196 13.90 20.19 4.48
CA PRO A 196 14.37 21.56 4.59
C PRO A 196 15.02 22.10 3.31
N SER A 197 15.64 21.22 2.50
CA SER A 197 16.29 21.62 1.23
C SER A 197 15.33 21.71 0.04
N GLY A 198 14.08 21.30 0.19
CA GLY A 198 13.13 21.20 -0.93
C GLY A 198 13.54 20.17 -2.00
N ALA A 199 14.41 19.22 -1.65
CA ALA A 199 14.86 18.20 -2.61
C ALA A 199 13.77 17.19 -2.96
N ILE A 200 12.83 16.91 -2.05
CA ILE A 200 11.72 16.04 -2.33
C ILE A 200 10.54 16.86 -2.87
N TYR A 201 9.98 16.41 -3.98
CA TYR A 201 8.94 17.16 -4.69
C TYR A 201 7.93 16.21 -5.34
N LYS A 202 6.78 16.73 -5.69
CA LYS A 202 5.71 16.05 -6.43
C LYS A 202 5.73 16.54 -7.87
N ARG A 203 5.82 15.62 -8.82
CA ARG A 203 5.75 15.95 -10.26
C ARG A 203 4.37 16.49 -10.58
N GLU A 204 4.29 17.51 -11.44
CA GLU A 204 3.00 18.09 -11.82
C GLU A 204 2.25 17.25 -12.84
N GLU A 205 2.97 16.56 -13.73
CA GLU A 205 2.40 15.81 -14.84
C GLU A 205 1.71 14.49 -14.47
N ASP A 206 2.15 13.84 -13.38
CA ASP A 206 1.64 12.53 -12.97
C ASP A 206 1.56 12.32 -11.47
N GLY A 207 1.89 13.34 -10.69
CA GLY A 207 1.80 13.31 -9.25
C GLY A 207 2.81 12.39 -8.54
N ILE A 208 3.77 11.82 -9.25
CA ILE A 208 4.80 10.97 -8.65
C ILE A 208 5.70 11.81 -7.76
N VAL A 209 5.90 11.38 -6.51
CA VAL A 209 6.80 12.05 -5.56
C VAL A 209 8.23 11.55 -5.76
N LEU A 210 9.16 12.45 -6.05
CA LEU A 210 10.56 12.15 -6.34
C LEU A 210 11.51 12.90 -5.41
N ILE A 211 12.77 12.52 -5.42
CA ILE A 211 13.86 13.20 -4.72
C ILE A 211 14.89 13.66 -5.74
N ASP A 212 15.09 14.96 -5.81
CA ASP A 212 16.18 15.58 -6.57
C ASP A 212 17.49 15.29 -5.84
N GLN A 213 18.33 14.46 -6.47
CA GLN A 213 19.57 14.00 -5.87
C GLN A 213 20.62 15.12 -5.73
N ASP A 214 20.57 16.12 -6.58
CA ASP A 214 21.50 17.26 -6.53
C ASP A 214 21.17 18.21 -5.37
N LYS A 215 19.89 18.38 -5.05
CA LYS A 215 19.40 19.18 -3.95
C LYS A 215 19.39 18.45 -2.61
N CYS A 216 19.41 17.12 -2.60
CA CYS A 216 19.39 16.34 -1.37
C CYS A 216 20.66 16.58 -0.56
N ARG A 217 20.52 16.95 0.73
CA ARG A 217 21.61 17.20 1.67
C ARG A 217 21.80 16.08 2.70
N GLY A 218 21.06 14.97 2.56
CA GLY A 218 21.21 13.83 3.44
C GLY A 218 20.69 14.02 4.88
N TRP A 219 19.89 15.05 5.15
CA TRP A 219 19.39 15.33 6.51
C TRP A 219 18.35 14.34 7.02
N ARG A 220 17.83 13.46 6.17
CA ARG A 220 16.92 12.34 6.51
C ARG A 220 15.58 12.73 7.14
N MET A 221 15.22 14.03 7.17
CA MET A 221 13.92 14.50 7.72
C MET A 221 12.73 13.93 6.96
N CYS A 222 12.87 13.66 5.66
CA CYS A 222 11.84 13.00 4.85
C CYS A 222 11.55 11.56 5.29
N ILE A 223 12.54 10.84 5.85
CA ILE A 223 12.38 9.49 6.39
C ILE A 223 11.50 9.54 7.64
N SER A 224 11.81 10.43 8.57
CA SER A 224 11.01 10.64 9.78
C SER A 224 9.61 11.16 9.45
N GLY A 225 9.51 12.13 8.51
CA GLY A 225 8.24 12.71 8.11
C GLY A 225 7.29 11.76 7.35
N CYS A 226 7.81 10.69 6.75
CA CYS A 226 6.98 9.69 6.08
C CYS A 226 6.33 8.75 7.11
N PRO A 227 4.98 8.69 7.24
CA PRO A 227 4.36 7.77 8.19
C PRO A 227 4.51 6.30 7.78
N TYR A 228 4.59 6.04 6.48
CA TYR A 228 4.78 4.68 5.93
C TYR A 228 6.21 4.20 5.96
N LYS A 229 7.19 5.04 6.34
CA LYS A 229 8.63 4.74 6.38
C LYS A 229 9.17 4.11 5.08
N LYS A 230 8.70 4.61 3.92
CA LYS A 230 9.08 4.13 2.58
C LYS A 230 10.13 5.01 1.89
N ILE A 231 10.93 5.71 2.67
CA ILE A 231 12.11 6.46 2.23
C ILE A 231 13.31 5.88 2.95
N TYR A 232 14.38 5.66 2.22
CA TYR A 232 15.60 5.02 2.70
C TYR A 232 16.80 5.94 2.50
N PHE A 233 17.84 5.72 3.26
CA PHE A 233 19.08 6.46 3.13
C PHE A 233 20.14 5.60 2.45
N ASN A 234 20.74 6.09 1.39
CA ASN A 234 21.86 5.43 0.75
C ASN A 234 23.15 5.83 1.49
N TRP A 235 23.72 4.90 2.23
CA TRP A 235 24.91 5.12 3.06
C TRP A 235 26.17 5.39 2.24
N LYS A 236 26.23 4.91 0.99
CA LYS A 236 27.36 5.19 0.10
C LYS A 236 27.30 6.60 -0.49
N SER A 237 26.13 6.98 -1.03
CA SER A 237 25.97 8.30 -1.67
C SER A 237 25.66 9.43 -0.70
N GLY A 238 25.27 9.14 0.55
CA GLY A 238 24.83 10.12 1.53
C GLY A 238 23.50 10.80 1.18
N LYS A 239 22.65 10.18 0.35
CA LYS A 239 21.41 10.73 -0.16
C LYS A 239 20.21 9.87 0.24
N SER A 240 19.03 10.49 0.31
CA SER A 240 17.78 9.75 0.49
C SER A 240 17.25 9.24 -0.83
N GLU A 241 16.71 8.03 -0.82
CA GLU A 241 16.14 7.36 -1.99
C GLU A 241 14.83 6.66 -1.63
N LYS A 242 13.96 6.49 -2.62
CA LYS A 242 12.65 5.83 -2.45
C LYS A 242 12.12 5.29 -3.76
N CYS A 243 11.01 4.54 -3.69
CA CYS A 243 10.26 4.14 -4.86
C CYS A 243 9.96 5.35 -5.77
N ILE A 244 10.32 5.24 -7.03
CA ILE A 244 10.09 6.26 -8.07
C ILE A 244 8.86 5.94 -8.93
N PHE A 245 8.02 5.00 -8.50
CA PHE A 245 6.88 4.46 -9.25
C PHE A 245 7.25 3.95 -10.65
N CYS A 246 8.49 3.56 -10.86
CA CYS A 246 9.08 3.17 -12.14
C CYS A 246 8.77 4.16 -13.27
N TYR A 247 8.79 5.49 -13.01
CA TYR A 247 8.37 6.51 -13.97
C TYR A 247 9.03 6.37 -15.36
N PRO A 248 10.30 5.93 -15.51
CA PRO A 248 10.87 5.74 -16.84
C PRO A 248 10.14 4.67 -17.66
N ARG A 249 9.59 3.65 -16.98
CA ARG A 249 8.77 2.62 -17.63
C ARG A 249 7.38 3.14 -17.97
N ILE A 250 6.74 3.87 -17.06
CA ILE A 250 5.43 4.49 -17.28
C ILE A 250 5.49 5.47 -18.45
N GLU A 251 6.55 6.25 -18.57
CA GLU A 251 6.77 7.16 -19.68
C GLU A 251 6.95 6.44 -21.02
N SER A 252 7.42 5.19 -21.01
CA SER A 252 7.52 4.34 -22.19
C SER A 252 6.29 3.45 -22.44
N GLY A 253 5.19 3.67 -21.70
CA GLY A 253 3.96 2.88 -21.84
C GLY A 253 4.02 1.50 -21.19
N GLN A 254 4.97 1.26 -20.27
CA GLN A 254 5.13 0.00 -19.57
C GLN A 254 4.68 0.12 -18.11
N PRO A 255 4.08 -0.93 -17.52
CA PRO A 255 3.72 -0.90 -16.10
C PRO A 255 4.97 -0.93 -15.20
N THR A 256 4.75 -0.66 -13.92
CA THR A 256 5.82 -0.78 -12.91
C THR A 256 6.32 -2.22 -12.85
N VAL A 257 7.62 -2.41 -12.56
CA VAL A 257 8.23 -3.75 -12.47
C VAL A 257 7.46 -4.65 -11.51
N CYS A 258 7.10 -4.15 -10.32
CA CYS A 258 6.37 -4.92 -9.32
C CYS A 258 4.92 -5.28 -9.75
N SER A 259 4.33 -4.53 -10.67
CA SER A 259 2.98 -4.83 -11.20
C SER A 259 3.05 -5.89 -12.30
N GLU A 260 4.03 -5.78 -13.18
CA GLU A 260 4.22 -6.71 -14.30
C GLU A 260 4.60 -8.10 -13.82
N THR A 261 5.51 -8.19 -12.85
CA THR A 261 6.02 -9.47 -12.30
C THR A 261 5.12 -10.11 -11.25
N CYS A 262 3.98 -9.50 -10.95
CA CYS A 262 3.07 -10.03 -9.93
C CYS A 262 2.38 -11.32 -10.37
N VAL A 263 2.73 -12.44 -9.72
CA VAL A 263 2.18 -13.78 -10.01
C VAL A 263 0.66 -13.84 -9.82
N GLY A 264 0.15 -13.24 -8.74
CA GLY A 264 -1.28 -13.21 -8.42
C GLY A 264 -2.09 -12.21 -9.24
N ARG A 265 -1.45 -11.40 -10.12
CA ARG A 265 -2.09 -10.34 -10.91
C ARG A 265 -2.91 -9.38 -10.07
N ILE A 266 -2.39 -9.03 -8.88
CA ILE A 266 -3.13 -8.23 -7.89
C ILE A 266 -3.01 -6.72 -8.09
N ARG A 267 -2.15 -6.25 -8.99
CA ARG A 267 -1.78 -4.84 -9.12
C ARG A 267 -2.40 -4.21 -10.36
N TYR A 268 -3.05 -3.07 -10.15
CA TYR A 268 -3.73 -2.28 -11.17
C TYR A 268 -3.10 -0.90 -11.20
N LEU A 269 -2.84 -0.38 -12.39
CA LEU A 269 -2.30 0.97 -12.60
C LEU A 269 -3.27 1.79 -13.43
N GLY A 270 -3.49 3.03 -13.03
CA GLY A 270 -4.36 3.94 -13.75
C GLY A 270 -4.12 5.38 -13.38
N VAL A 271 -4.74 6.25 -14.14
CA VAL A 271 -4.71 7.70 -13.95
C VAL A 271 -5.99 8.14 -13.25
N LEU A 272 -5.87 9.09 -12.33
CA LEU A 272 -6.99 9.77 -11.67
C LEU A 272 -6.90 11.26 -11.95
N LEU A 273 -8.03 11.90 -12.21
CA LEU A 273 -8.16 13.36 -12.21
C LEU A 273 -8.64 13.81 -10.83
N TYR A 274 -8.07 14.88 -10.33
CA TYR A 274 -8.42 15.40 -9.01
C TYR A 274 -8.41 16.94 -8.96
N ASP A 275 -9.16 17.49 -8.02
CA ASP A 275 -9.19 18.92 -7.71
C ASP A 275 -8.14 19.24 -6.64
N ALA A 276 -7.06 19.90 -7.03
CA ALA A 276 -5.98 20.25 -6.13
C ALA A 276 -6.39 21.24 -5.03
N ASP A 277 -7.41 22.07 -5.28
CA ASP A 277 -7.90 23.06 -4.30
C ASP A 277 -8.60 22.37 -3.11
N ARG A 278 -9.12 21.14 -3.28
CA ARG A 278 -9.81 20.37 -2.23
C ARG A 278 -8.89 19.53 -1.34
N ILE A 279 -7.61 19.44 -1.66
CA ILE A 279 -6.66 18.58 -0.91
C ILE A 279 -6.55 19.01 0.56
N GLU A 280 -6.36 20.30 0.82
CA GLU A 280 -6.19 20.82 2.18
C GLU A 280 -7.48 20.63 2.99
N GLU A 281 -8.63 20.90 2.40
CA GLU A 281 -9.94 20.70 3.02
C GLU A 281 -10.13 19.23 3.42
N ALA A 282 -9.93 18.29 2.48
CA ALA A 282 -10.08 16.87 2.74
C ALA A 282 -9.12 16.36 3.82
N ALA A 283 -7.84 16.79 3.77
CA ALA A 283 -6.85 16.36 4.75
C ALA A 283 -7.07 16.98 6.14
N SER A 284 -7.71 18.15 6.24
CA SER A 284 -7.99 18.86 7.50
C SER A 284 -9.34 18.53 8.13
N THR A 285 -10.08 17.57 7.57
CA THR A 285 -11.34 17.06 8.12
C THR A 285 -11.23 16.77 9.62
N GLU A 286 -12.26 17.10 10.39
CA GLU A 286 -12.23 17.02 11.85
C GLU A 286 -12.16 15.58 12.33
N HIS A 287 -13.09 14.76 11.91
CA HIS A 287 -13.16 13.36 12.32
C HIS A 287 -12.31 12.49 11.37
N GLU A 288 -11.47 11.65 11.96
CA GLU A 288 -10.57 10.76 11.20
C GLU A 288 -11.35 9.70 10.42
N THR A 289 -12.50 9.27 10.92
CA THR A 289 -13.41 8.35 10.25
C THR A 289 -13.96 8.86 8.92
N ASP A 290 -14.05 10.19 8.75
CA ASP A 290 -14.56 10.80 7.53
C ASP A 290 -13.50 10.92 6.42
N LEU A 291 -12.21 10.74 6.77
CA LEU A 291 -11.09 10.98 5.86
C LEU A 291 -11.16 10.14 4.58
N TYR A 292 -11.65 8.92 4.66
CA TYR A 292 -11.81 8.07 3.47
C TYR A 292 -12.79 8.70 2.46
N GLU A 293 -13.99 9.06 2.90
CA GLU A 293 -15.00 9.65 1.98
C GLU A 293 -14.53 11.03 1.50
N ARG A 294 -13.92 11.85 2.35
CA ARG A 294 -13.34 13.16 1.97
C ARG A 294 -12.21 13.01 0.96
N GLN A 295 -11.37 11.98 1.08
CA GLN A 295 -10.36 11.69 0.07
C GLN A 295 -11.01 11.32 -1.26
N CYS A 296 -12.06 10.50 -1.26
CA CYS A 296 -12.79 10.15 -2.49
C CYS A 296 -13.40 11.37 -3.19
N GLU A 297 -13.89 12.36 -2.43
CA GLU A 297 -14.48 13.60 -2.97
C GLU A 297 -13.46 14.52 -3.67
N VAL A 298 -12.17 14.33 -3.46
CA VAL A 298 -11.11 15.09 -4.17
C VAL A 298 -11.02 14.67 -5.63
N PHE A 299 -11.41 13.43 -5.95
CA PHE A 299 -11.31 12.89 -7.30
C PHE A 299 -12.52 13.26 -8.15
N LEU A 300 -12.26 13.51 -9.42
CA LEU A 300 -13.23 13.98 -10.39
C LEU A 300 -13.67 12.85 -11.33
N ASN A 301 -14.92 12.86 -11.75
CA ASN A 301 -15.41 11.92 -12.74
C ASN A 301 -14.81 12.26 -14.12
N PRO A 302 -13.96 11.38 -14.69
CA PRO A 302 -13.31 11.65 -15.97
C PRO A 302 -14.25 11.58 -17.18
N ASN A 303 -15.49 11.12 -16.95
CA ASN A 303 -16.53 11.05 -17.98
C ASN A 303 -17.48 12.26 -17.94
N ASP A 304 -17.35 13.16 -16.96
CA ASP A 304 -18.16 14.35 -16.86
C ASP A 304 -17.69 15.39 -17.91
N PRO A 305 -18.57 15.82 -18.84
CA PRO A 305 -18.22 16.80 -19.86
C PRO A 305 -17.63 18.10 -19.30
N ALA A 306 -18.13 18.58 -18.15
CA ALA A 306 -17.61 19.79 -17.51
C ALA A 306 -16.18 19.61 -16.99
N VAL A 307 -15.86 18.42 -16.45
CA VAL A 307 -14.51 18.07 -16.02
C VAL A 307 -13.56 17.96 -17.22
N ILE A 308 -14.01 17.34 -18.31
CA ILE A 308 -13.21 17.20 -19.54
C ILE A 308 -12.89 18.57 -20.12
N GLU A 309 -13.89 19.45 -20.28
CA GLU A 309 -13.72 20.80 -20.83
C GLU A 309 -12.73 21.61 -19.98
N GLU A 310 -12.89 21.60 -18.66
CA GLU A 310 -12.02 22.35 -17.76
C GLU A 310 -10.59 21.75 -17.71
N ALA A 311 -10.45 20.42 -17.74
CA ALA A 311 -9.16 19.77 -17.80
C ALA A 311 -8.37 20.16 -19.05
N LEU A 312 -9.02 20.20 -20.22
CA LEU A 312 -8.42 20.65 -21.47
C LEU A 312 -8.02 22.13 -21.42
N LYS A 313 -8.86 23.01 -20.86
CA LYS A 313 -8.53 24.43 -20.64
C LYS A 313 -7.28 24.61 -19.76
N GLN A 314 -7.09 23.74 -18.79
CA GLN A 314 -5.93 23.76 -17.88
C GLN A 314 -4.70 23.02 -18.46
N GLY A 315 -4.76 22.57 -19.72
CA GLY A 315 -3.64 22.00 -20.43
C GLY A 315 -3.36 20.51 -20.13
N ILE A 316 -4.36 19.78 -19.58
CA ILE A 316 -4.25 18.33 -19.44
C ILE A 316 -4.44 17.71 -20.82
N PRO A 317 -3.47 16.88 -21.32
CA PRO A 317 -3.56 16.31 -22.65
C PRO A 317 -4.72 15.30 -22.78
N HIS A 318 -5.28 15.21 -23.98
CA HIS A 318 -6.40 14.29 -24.30
C HIS A 318 -6.12 12.85 -23.91
N ASN A 319 -4.93 12.34 -24.20
CA ASN A 319 -4.54 10.98 -23.86
C ASN A 319 -4.51 10.70 -22.35
N VAL A 320 -4.28 11.72 -21.53
CA VAL A 320 -4.34 11.59 -20.05
C VAL A 320 -5.80 11.49 -19.60
N ILE A 321 -6.72 12.26 -20.23
CA ILE A 321 -8.15 12.19 -19.96
C ILE A 321 -8.70 10.82 -20.37
N GLU A 322 -8.37 10.34 -21.57
CA GLU A 322 -8.74 8.99 -22.03
C GLU A 322 -8.19 7.89 -21.10
N ALA A 323 -6.96 8.04 -20.62
CA ALA A 323 -6.38 7.13 -19.65
C ALA A 323 -7.15 7.14 -18.32
N ALA A 324 -7.59 8.32 -17.86
CA ALA A 324 -8.42 8.43 -16.66
C ALA A 324 -9.80 7.78 -16.84
N GLN A 325 -10.43 7.93 -18.00
CA GLN A 325 -11.71 7.29 -18.34
C GLN A 325 -11.64 5.76 -18.33
N LYS A 326 -10.50 5.21 -18.75
CA LYS A 326 -10.25 3.75 -18.78
C LYS A 326 -9.57 3.23 -17.51
N SER A 327 -9.37 4.09 -16.52
CA SER A 327 -8.55 3.79 -15.33
C SER A 327 -9.16 2.67 -14.47
N PRO A 328 -8.48 1.54 -14.28
CA PRO A 328 -8.92 0.52 -13.34
C PRO A 328 -8.89 1.01 -11.89
N VAL A 329 -8.01 1.97 -11.59
CA VAL A 329 -7.94 2.58 -10.25
C VAL A 329 -9.19 3.40 -9.97
N TYR A 330 -9.68 4.18 -10.94
CA TYR A 330 -10.93 4.93 -10.80
C TYR A 330 -12.10 3.99 -10.57
N LYS A 331 -12.24 2.94 -11.39
CA LYS A 331 -13.31 1.95 -11.25
C LYS A 331 -13.31 1.26 -9.88
N LEU A 332 -12.15 0.75 -9.44
CA LEU A 332 -12.05 -0.01 -8.19
C LEU A 332 -12.20 0.87 -6.95
N ALA A 333 -11.67 2.09 -6.95
CA ALA A 333 -11.66 2.97 -5.78
C ALA A 333 -12.86 3.93 -5.74
N MET A 334 -13.29 4.50 -6.89
CA MET A 334 -14.33 5.52 -6.93
C MET A 334 -15.70 4.96 -7.30
N ASP A 335 -15.83 4.25 -8.43
CA ASP A 335 -17.12 3.75 -8.91
C ASP A 335 -17.64 2.60 -8.04
N TRP A 336 -16.81 1.57 -7.87
CA TRP A 336 -17.22 0.38 -7.13
C TRP A 336 -16.90 0.46 -5.64
N LYS A 337 -16.14 1.45 -5.20
CA LYS A 337 -15.74 1.64 -3.79
C LYS A 337 -15.28 0.34 -3.11
N LEU A 338 -14.45 -0.43 -3.82
CA LEU A 338 -13.87 -1.69 -3.34
C LEU A 338 -12.50 -1.50 -2.73
N ALA A 339 -11.76 -0.50 -3.19
CA ALA A 339 -10.41 -0.23 -2.74
C ALA A 339 -10.40 0.94 -1.76
N LEU A 340 -9.64 0.78 -0.67
CA LEU A 340 -9.50 1.73 0.42
C LEU A 340 -8.04 2.17 0.59
N PRO A 341 -7.77 3.38 1.12
CA PRO A 341 -6.43 3.86 1.39
C PRO A 341 -5.84 3.19 2.64
N LEU A 342 -4.50 3.15 2.73
CA LEU A 342 -3.80 2.67 3.92
C LEU A 342 -3.66 3.82 4.93
N HIS A 343 -4.14 3.62 6.16
CA HIS A 343 -4.04 4.57 7.27
C HIS A 343 -4.41 6.01 6.89
N PRO A 344 -5.67 6.27 6.50
CA PRO A 344 -6.12 7.61 6.14
C PRO A 344 -5.93 8.64 7.27
N GLU A 345 -5.90 8.22 8.54
CA GLU A 345 -5.67 9.06 9.72
C GLU A 345 -4.28 9.74 9.71
N TYR A 346 -3.35 9.29 8.88
CA TYR A 346 -2.08 10.00 8.70
C TYR A 346 -2.24 11.28 7.85
N ARG A 347 -3.42 11.51 7.28
CA ARG A 347 -3.82 12.73 6.53
C ARG A 347 -2.94 13.05 5.33
N THR A 348 -2.27 12.04 4.80
CA THR A 348 -1.39 12.17 3.63
C THR A 348 -2.09 11.94 2.30
N LEU A 349 -3.32 11.46 2.31
CA LEU A 349 -4.12 11.09 1.15
C LEU A 349 -3.33 10.18 0.19
N PRO A 350 -3.11 8.90 0.56
CA PRO A 350 -2.31 7.96 -0.21
C PRO A 350 -2.95 7.64 -1.56
N MET A 351 -2.09 7.35 -2.55
CA MET A 351 -2.49 7.03 -3.92
C MET A 351 -2.29 5.56 -4.30
N VAL A 352 -1.92 4.74 -3.33
CA VAL A 352 -2.00 3.29 -3.40
C VAL A 352 -3.20 2.84 -2.56
N TRP A 353 -4.07 2.07 -3.19
CA TRP A 353 -5.35 1.64 -2.63
C TRP A 353 -5.37 0.13 -2.47
N TYR A 354 -6.16 -0.36 -1.53
CA TYR A 354 -6.17 -1.77 -1.16
C TYR A 354 -7.59 -2.33 -1.18
N VAL A 355 -7.83 -3.35 -1.99
CA VAL A 355 -9.05 -4.14 -1.90
C VAL A 355 -8.87 -5.12 -0.74
N PRO A 356 -9.77 -5.10 0.27
CA PRO A 356 -9.61 -5.96 1.44
C PRO A 356 -9.72 -7.43 1.08
N PRO A 357 -9.04 -8.33 1.82
CA PRO A 357 -9.13 -9.75 1.56
C PRO A 357 -10.46 -10.31 2.05
N LEU A 358 -11.10 -11.15 1.25
CA LEU A 358 -12.11 -12.06 1.73
C LEU A 358 -11.39 -13.29 2.28
N SER A 359 -11.46 -13.50 3.57
CA SER A 359 -11.03 -14.77 4.15
C SER A 359 -11.81 -15.91 3.50
N PRO A 360 -11.20 -17.08 3.23
CA PRO A 360 -11.93 -18.20 2.66
C PRO A 360 -13.14 -18.52 3.52
N ILE A 361 -14.32 -18.39 2.92
CA ILE A 361 -15.65 -18.62 3.52
C ILE A 361 -15.89 -20.14 3.70
N GLN A 362 -14.87 -20.94 3.87
CA GLN A 362 -14.98 -22.38 4.01
C GLN A 362 -15.86 -22.77 5.20
N SER A 363 -15.79 -22.03 6.29
CA SER A 363 -16.58 -22.31 7.49
C SER A 363 -18.09 -22.10 7.30
N VAL A 364 -18.51 -21.28 6.36
CA VAL A 364 -19.95 -21.04 6.07
C VAL A 364 -20.50 -22.08 5.10
N ALA A 365 -19.70 -22.53 4.14
CA ALA A 365 -20.06 -23.64 3.25
C ALA A 365 -20.15 -24.97 4.03
N ASP A 366 -19.26 -25.19 4.99
CA ASP A 366 -19.21 -26.40 5.82
C ASP A 366 -20.30 -26.45 6.92
N ALA A 367 -20.80 -25.27 7.34
CA ALA A 367 -21.89 -25.17 8.34
C ALA A 367 -23.30 -25.42 7.76
N GLY A 368 -23.41 -25.80 6.48
CA GLY A 368 -24.65 -26.40 5.92
C GLY A 368 -25.85 -25.47 5.82
N GLY A 369 -25.68 -24.17 5.77
CA GLY A 369 -26.85 -23.34 5.58
C GLY A 369 -26.60 -21.86 5.44
N LEU A 370 -27.07 -21.28 4.34
CA LEU A 370 -27.51 -19.89 4.32
C LEU A 370 -28.49 -19.68 5.46
N PRO A 371 -28.36 -18.62 6.26
CA PRO A 371 -29.32 -18.35 7.34
C PRO A 371 -30.75 -18.33 6.76
N SER A 372 -31.64 -19.06 7.38
CA SER A 372 -33.06 -19.20 6.99
C SER A 372 -33.86 -17.89 7.06
N ASN A 373 -33.26 -16.79 7.33
CA ASN A 373 -33.86 -15.46 7.59
C ASN A 373 -33.89 -14.52 6.38
N GLY A 374 -33.72 -15.03 5.16
CA GLY A 374 -33.84 -14.22 3.95
C GLY A 374 -32.58 -13.36 3.63
N ASN A 375 -31.59 -13.38 4.49
CA ASN A 375 -30.30 -12.70 4.23
C ASN A 375 -29.42 -13.62 3.38
N ILE A 376 -29.20 -13.25 2.13
CA ILE A 376 -28.53 -14.10 1.13
C ILE A 376 -27.01 -14.03 1.31
N LEU A 377 -26.52 -12.91 1.82
CA LEU A 377 -25.10 -12.76 2.13
C LEU A 377 -24.80 -13.37 3.50
N PRO A 378 -23.87 -14.32 3.59
CA PRO A 378 -23.43 -14.83 4.89
C PRO A 378 -22.98 -13.67 5.77
N ALA A 379 -23.22 -13.78 7.06
CA ALA A 379 -22.82 -12.74 8.00
C ALA A 379 -21.31 -12.45 7.84
N VAL A 380 -20.96 -11.17 7.69
CA VAL A 380 -19.55 -10.76 7.53
C VAL A 380 -18.73 -11.17 8.76
N GLU A 381 -19.38 -11.32 9.91
CA GLU A 381 -18.82 -11.84 11.15
C GLU A 381 -18.28 -13.28 11.04
N SER A 382 -18.74 -14.03 10.05
CA SER A 382 -18.23 -15.39 9.78
C SER A 382 -16.89 -15.39 9.03
N LEU A 383 -16.41 -14.23 8.58
CA LEU A 383 -15.09 -14.10 7.98
C LEU A 383 -14.00 -14.33 9.02
N ARG A 384 -12.91 -14.95 8.62
CA ARG A 384 -11.74 -15.15 9.49
C ARG A 384 -11.02 -13.85 9.87
N ILE A 385 -11.11 -12.82 9.02
CA ILE A 385 -10.48 -11.52 9.27
C ILE A 385 -11.49 -10.62 9.95
N PRO A 386 -11.20 -10.11 11.16
CA PRO A 386 -12.09 -9.20 11.85
C PRO A 386 -12.25 -7.89 11.07
N VAL A 387 -13.50 -7.48 10.88
CA VAL A 387 -13.81 -6.24 10.15
C VAL A 387 -13.16 -5.03 10.82
N GLN A 388 -13.13 -5.00 12.17
CA GLN A 388 -12.51 -3.90 12.91
C GLN A 388 -11.00 -3.79 12.65
N TYR A 389 -10.28 -4.93 12.51
CA TYR A 389 -8.86 -4.92 12.15
C TYR A 389 -8.63 -4.27 10.77
N LEU A 390 -9.45 -4.66 9.79
CA LEU A 390 -9.38 -4.04 8.46
C LEU A 390 -9.77 -2.56 8.49
N ALA A 391 -10.75 -2.19 9.32
CA ALA A 391 -11.16 -0.80 9.48
C ALA A 391 -10.06 0.06 10.12
N ASN A 392 -9.36 -0.45 11.13
CA ASN A 392 -8.21 0.23 11.74
C ASN A 392 -7.08 0.43 10.71
N LEU A 393 -6.88 -0.53 9.82
CA LEU A 393 -5.84 -0.47 8.80
C LEU A 393 -6.21 0.44 7.61
N LEU A 394 -7.48 0.44 7.16
CA LEU A 394 -7.86 0.97 5.84
C LEU A 394 -8.88 2.11 5.87
N SER A 395 -9.49 2.41 7.01
CA SER A 395 -10.56 3.42 7.12
C SER A 395 -10.59 4.18 8.46
N ALA A 396 -9.44 4.29 9.14
CA ALA A 396 -9.33 4.98 10.43
C ALA A 396 -10.34 4.49 11.48
N GLY A 397 -10.64 3.19 11.49
CA GLY A 397 -11.56 2.58 12.45
C GLY A 397 -13.03 2.56 12.03
N ASP A 398 -13.42 3.23 10.94
CA ASP A 398 -14.79 3.14 10.40
C ASP A 398 -15.01 1.81 9.67
N THR A 399 -15.90 0.98 10.18
CA THR A 399 -16.23 -0.33 9.60
C THR A 399 -17.10 -0.23 8.34
N GLY A 400 -17.80 0.87 8.13
CA GLY A 400 -18.75 1.06 7.02
C GLY A 400 -18.14 0.82 5.63
N PRO A 401 -17.04 1.51 5.27
CA PRO A 401 -16.37 1.32 3.98
C PRO A 401 -15.87 -0.10 3.77
N VAL A 402 -15.32 -0.74 4.81
CA VAL A 402 -14.82 -2.13 4.75
C VAL A 402 -15.97 -3.10 4.53
N LEU A 403 -17.04 -2.98 5.30
CA LEU A 403 -18.25 -3.79 5.15
C LEU A 403 -18.85 -3.67 3.75
N ARG A 404 -18.94 -2.45 3.21
CA ARG A 404 -19.41 -2.19 1.84
C ARG A 404 -18.58 -2.94 0.81
N ALA A 405 -17.24 -2.85 0.89
CA ALA A 405 -16.33 -3.52 -0.03
C ALA A 405 -16.46 -5.05 0.06
N LEU A 406 -16.44 -5.61 1.27
CA LEU A 406 -16.55 -7.04 1.51
C LEU A 406 -17.89 -7.60 1.00
N LYS A 407 -19.01 -6.94 1.32
CA LYS A 407 -20.35 -7.36 0.85
C LYS A 407 -20.45 -7.36 -0.67
N ARG A 408 -19.94 -6.34 -1.36
CA ARG A 408 -19.92 -6.29 -2.84
C ARG A 408 -19.11 -7.43 -3.44
N MET A 409 -17.95 -7.73 -2.88
CA MET A 409 -17.12 -8.86 -3.33
C MET A 409 -17.77 -10.21 -3.06
N MET A 410 -18.45 -10.38 -1.94
CA MET A 410 -19.22 -11.59 -1.61
C MET A 410 -20.40 -11.77 -2.56
N ALA A 411 -21.14 -10.70 -2.83
CA ALA A 411 -22.28 -10.73 -3.77
C ALA A 411 -21.82 -11.13 -5.18
N MET A 412 -20.70 -10.59 -5.65
CA MET A 412 -20.10 -10.99 -6.94
C MET A 412 -19.78 -12.49 -6.96
N ARG A 413 -19.15 -13.02 -5.91
CA ARG A 413 -18.79 -14.45 -5.83
C ARG A 413 -20.03 -15.34 -5.77
N HIS A 414 -21.04 -14.94 -4.99
CA HIS A 414 -22.31 -15.66 -4.91
C HIS A 414 -23.00 -15.73 -6.28
N TYR A 415 -23.14 -14.59 -6.96
CA TYR A 415 -23.70 -14.51 -8.30
C TYR A 415 -22.95 -15.42 -9.28
N LYS A 416 -21.63 -15.34 -9.32
CA LYS A 416 -20.83 -16.17 -10.24
C LYS A 416 -20.90 -17.66 -9.90
N ARG A 417 -20.99 -18.02 -8.62
CA ARG A 417 -21.18 -19.41 -8.20
C ARG A 417 -22.53 -19.95 -8.63
N SER A 418 -23.63 -19.21 -8.39
CA SER A 418 -24.95 -19.62 -8.81
C SER A 418 -25.02 -19.88 -10.33
N GLN A 419 -24.37 -19.01 -11.11
CA GLN A 419 -24.32 -19.11 -12.56
C GLN A 419 -23.49 -20.30 -13.05
N THR A 420 -22.28 -20.51 -12.49
CA THR A 420 -21.30 -21.48 -13.02
C THR A 420 -21.39 -22.86 -12.40
N VAL A 421 -21.88 -23.00 -11.17
CA VAL A 421 -21.94 -24.24 -10.42
C VAL A 421 -23.40 -24.77 -10.36
N GLU A 422 -24.33 -23.88 -10.08
CA GLU A 422 -25.75 -24.25 -9.86
C GLU A 422 -26.59 -24.14 -11.15
N GLY A 423 -26.05 -23.47 -12.19
CA GLY A 423 -26.73 -23.27 -13.47
C GLY A 423 -27.94 -22.33 -13.40
N VAL A 424 -28.04 -21.53 -12.33
CA VAL A 424 -29.11 -20.57 -12.07
C VAL A 424 -28.55 -19.16 -11.96
N THR A 425 -29.21 -18.19 -12.57
CA THR A 425 -28.84 -16.79 -12.41
C THR A 425 -29.59 -16.21 -11.20
N ASP A 426 -28.90 -16.09 -10.06
CA ASP A 426 -29.44 -15.48 -8.85
C ASP A 426 -28.90 -14.05 -8.67
N THR A 427 -29.78 -13.06 -8.88
CA THR A 427 -29.44 -11.62 -8.80
C THR A 427 -29.67 -11.01 -7.42
N ARG A 428 -30.34 -11.72 -6.50
CA ARG A 428 -30.77 -11.17 -5.21
C ARG A 428 -29.61 -10.58 -4.39
N ALA A 429 -28.47 -11.29 -4.35
CA ALA A 429 -27.30 -10.83 -3.59
C ALA A 429 -26.67 -9.57 -4.19
N ILE A 430 -26.65 -9.41 -5.51
CA ILE A 430 -26.10 -8.22 -6.16
C ILE A 430 -27.04 -7.02 -6.04
N GLU A 431 -28.36 -7.24 -6.09
CA GLU A 431 -29.38 -6.21 -5.87
C GLU A 431 -29.32 -5.67 -4.42
N GLU A 432 -29.10 -6.54 -3.42
CA GLU A 432 -28.95 -6.16 -2.01
C GLU A 432 -27.80 -5.16 -1.78
N VAL A 433 -26.72 -5.27 -2.56
CA VAL A 433 -25.57 -4.37 -2.46
C VAL A 433 -25.57 -3.23 -3.48
N GLY A 434 -26.67 -3.08 -4.23
CA GLY A 434 -26.87 -2.01 -5.20
C GLY A 434 -25.98 -2.11 -6.43
N LEU A 435 -25.70 -3.33 -6.91
CA LEU A 435 -24.92 -3.58 -8.12
C LEU A 435 -25.82 -4.10 -9.26
N SER A 436 -25.51 -3.71 -10.50
CA SER A 436 -26.11 -4.30 -11.70
C SER A 436 -25.36 -5.56 -12.14
N VAL A 437 -25.99 -6.36 -12.98
CA VAL A 437 -25.39 -7.56 -13.58
C VAL A 437 -24.14 -7.17 -14.39
N GLU A 438 -24.22 -6.11 -15.17
CA GLU A 438 -23.12 -5.62 -16.01
C GLU A 438 -21.93 -5.21 -15.16
N GLN A 439 -22.18 -4.51 -14.04
CA GLN A 439 -21.13 -4.11 -13.10
C GLN A 439 -20.45 -5.34 -12.48
N VAL A 440 -21.23 -6.35 -12.09
CA VAL A 440 -20.68 -7.58 -11.47
C VAL A 440 -19.88 -8.40 -12.48
N GLU A 441 -20.32 -8.51 -13.73
CA GLU A 441 -19.56 -9.16 -14.79
C GLU A 441 -18.22 -8.42 -15.04
N GLU A 442 -18.26 -7.10 -15.07
CA GLU A 442 -17.05 -6.30 -15.20
C GLU A 442 -16.15 -6.44 -13.97
N MET A 443 -16.69 -6.39 -12.76
CA MET A 443 -15.93 -6.63 -11.52
C MET A 443 -15.24 -8.00 -11.52
N TYR A 444 -15.96 -9.05 -11.96
CA TYR A 444 -15.39 -10.38 -12.05
C TYR A 444 -14.23 -10.45 -13.04
N ARG A 445 -14.38 -9.82 -14.21
CA ARG A 445 -13.30 -9.71 -15.20
C ARG A 445 -12.08 -9.03 -14.63
N TYR A 446 -12.24 -7.93 -13.90
CA TYR A 446 -11.15 -7.20 -13.28
C TYR A 446 -10.53 -7.97 -12.11
N LEU A 447 -11.32 -8.48 -11.18
CA LEU A 447 -10.79 -9.03 -9.93
C LEU A 447 -10.36 -10.49 -10.05
N ALA A 448 -11.13 -11.32 -10.77
CA ALA A 448 -10.84 -12.76 -10.89
C ALA A 448 -9.89 -13.06 -12.06
N ILE A 449 -10.23 -12.61 -13.27
CA ILE A 449 -9.47 -12.91 -14.50
C ILE A 449 -8.21 -12.02 -14.55
N ALA A 450 -8.38 -10.71 -14.34
CA ALA A 450 -7.32 -9.71 -14.26
C ALA A 450 -6.36 -9.78 -15.46
N ASN A 451 -6.89 -9.65 -16.68
CA ASN A 451 -6.09 -9.58 -17.89
C ASN A 451 -5.13 -8.38 -17.86
N TYR A 452 -4.14 -8.37 -18.72
CA TYR A 452 -3.16 -7.30 -18.78
C TYR A 452 -3.81 -5.95 -19.10
N GLU A 453 -4.67 -5.91 -20.09
CA GLU A 453 -5.42 -4.73 -20.54
C GLU A 453 -6.42 -4.20 -19.50
N ASP A 454 -6.97 -5.07 -18.65
CA ASP A 454 -7.86 -4.67 -17.55
C ASP A 454 -7.10 -4.11 -16.34
N ARG A 455 -5.80 -4.40 -16.22
CA ARG A 455 -4.98 -3.98 -15.09
C ARG A 455 -4.16 -2.73 -15.35
N PHE A 456 -3.79 -2.48 -16.58
CA PHE A 456 -2.86 -1.42 -16.92
C PHE A 456 -3.44 -0.51 -17.99
N VAL A 457 -3.50 0.77 -17.69
CA VAL A 457 -3.83 1.80 -18.67
C VAL A 457 -2.54 2.24 -19.35
N ASP A 458 -2.48 2.07 -20.66
CA ASP A 458 -1.36 2.53 -21.47
C ASP A 458 -1.40 4.06 -21.56
N ARG A 459 -0.42 4.71 -20.94
CA ARG A 459 -0.19 6.13 -21.09
C ARG A 459 0.79 6.33 -22.22
N LYS A 460 0.30 6.51 -23.45
CA LYS A 460 1.15 6.90 -24.56
C LYS A 460 1.82 8.23 -24.23
N SER A 461 3.12 8.20 -24.07
CA SER A 461 3.91 9.38 -23.81
C SER A 461 3.76 10.37 -24.97
N THR A 462 3.37 11.62 -24.67
CA THR A 462 3.35 12.71 -25.64
C THR A 462 4.75 13.24 -26.00
N ARG A 463 5.81 12.67 -25.39
CA ARG A 463 7.21 13.08 -25.62
C ARG A 463 7.89 12.41 -26.83
N LEU A 464 7.18 11.57 -27.58
CA LEU A 464 7.71 10.90 -28.77
C LEU A 464 7.12 11.44 -30.07
N ASN A 465 6.71 12.72 -30.09
CA ASN A 465 6.42 13.45 -31.34
C ASN A 465 7.31 14.70 -31.43
#